data_cac4d6e7ad6cfe7ce5faac38b0156927
#
_entry.id   cac4d6e7ad6cfe7ce5faac38b0156927
#
_cell.length_a   1.000
_cell.length_b   1.000
_cell.length_c   1.000
_cell.angle_alpha   90.00
_cell.angle_beta   90.00
_cell.angle_gamma   90.00
#
_symmetry.space_group_name_H-M   'P 1'
#
loop_
_entity.id
_entity.type
_entity.pdbx_description
1 polymer ?
#
loop_
_entity_poly.entity_id
_entity_poly.type
_entity_poly.pdbx_seq_one_letter_code
_entity_poly.pdbx_strand_id
1 'polypeptide(L)'
;VSQAQFDRILSYIESGKREGATVSLGGKAFRPPHGKGFFIEPTVFTKVTDDMAIYREEIFGPVVVICSFKTEAEAISRANDTTYGLGAAIFTENGARGHRVARKIQAGSEYPFCTVPCHDDE
;
A
#
# COMPACT_ATOMS: atom_id res chain seq x y z
N VAL A 1 14.86 -8.75 11.29
CA VAL A 1 15.43 -7.98 10.17
C VAL A 1 16.87 -7.59 10.50
N SER A 2 17.66 -7.28 9.48
CA SER A 2 19.04 -6.78 9.65
C SER A 2 19.06 -5.27 9.91
N GLN A 3 20.19 -4.76 10.43
CA GLN A 3 20.41 -3.32 10.57
C GLN A 3 20.25 -2.61 9.22
N ALA A 4 20.84 -3.16 8.15
CA ALA A 4 20.78 -2.57 6.82
C ALA A 4 19.33 -2.44 6.29
N GLN A 5 18.47 -3.45 6.51
CA GLN A 5 17.06 -3.38 6.14
C GLN A 5 16.30 -2.36 6.99
N PHE A 6 16.58 -2.30 8.28
CA PHE A 6 15.98 -1.32 9.18
C PHE A 6 16.31 0.11 8.73
N ASP A 7 17.58 0.40 8.45
CA ASP A 7 18.04 1.72 8.00
C ASP A 7 17.43 2.09 6.64
N ARG A 8 17.33 1.12 5.71
CA ARG A 8 16.69 1.30 4.41
C ARG A 8 15.21 1.70 4.55
N ILE A 9 14.45 0.99 5.38
CA ILE A 9 13.02 1.30 5.58
C ILE A 9 12.85 2.70 6.16
N LEU A 10 13.66 3.07 7.16
CA LEU A 10 13.63 4.42 7.74
C LEU A 10 13.98 5.49 6.70
N SER A 11 14.92 5.22 5.79
CA SER A 11 15.28 6.17 4.74
C SER A 11 14.11 6.43 3.77
N TYR A 12 13.32 5.41 3.43
CA TYR A 12 12.09 5.59 2.65
C TYR A 12 11.02 6.39 3.41
N ILE A 13 10.85 6.12 4.71
CA ILE A 13 9.91 6.89 5.54
C ILE A 13 10.30 8.38 5.54
N GLU A 14 11.57 8.68 5.70
CA GLU A 14 12.07 10.06 5.67
C GLU A 14 11.99 10.68 4.25
N SER A 15 12.18 9.88 3.19
CA SER A 15 11.97 10.34 1.80
C SER A 15 10.52 10.75 1.58
N GLY A 16 9.55 9.91 1.95
CA GLY A 16 8.14 10.23 1.81
C GLY A 16 7.73 11.51 2.54
N LYS A 17 8.27 11.74 3.75
CA LYS A 17 8.04 13.00 4.49
C LYS A 17 8.61 14.21 3.74
N ARG A 18 9.85 14.12 3.23
CA ARG A 18 10.50 15.21 2.48
C ARG A 18 9.80 15.52 1.17
N GLU A 19 9.27 14.50 0.50
CA GLU A 19 8.53 14.62 -0.75
C GLU A 19 7.12 15.18 -0.56
N GLY A 20 6.65 15.32 0.70
CA GLY A 20 5.39 15.97 1.04
C GLY A 20 4.23 15.03 1.33
N ALA A 21 4.48 13.73 1.41
CA ALA A 21 3.47 12.77 1.87
C ALA A 21 3.09 13.01 3.33
N THR A 22 1.84 12.74 3.69
CA THR A 22 1.36 12.87 5.07
C THR A 22 1.48 11.53 5.78
N VAL A 23 2.20 11.48 6.90
CA VAL A 23 2.22 10.33 7.81
C VAL A 23 0.92 10.36 8.64
N SER A 24 0.02 9.43 8.37
CA SER A 24 -1.24 9.29 9.10
C SER A 24 -1.12 8.36 10.31
N LEU A 25 -0.13 7.47 10.32
CA LEU A 25 0.17 6.56 11.42
C LEU A 25 1.67 6.22 11.43
N GLY A 26 2.27 6.05 12.61
CA GLY A 26 3.65 5.57 12.77
C GLY A 26 4.71 6.55 12.28
N GLY A 27 5.57 6.11 11.40
CA GLY A 27 6.59 6.94 10.74
C GLY A 27 7.91 7.06 11.49
N LYS A 28 8.21 6.12 12.40
CA LYS A 28 9.45 6.11 13.18
C LYS A 28 9.85 4.71 13.64
N ALA A 29 11.08 4.60 14.12
CA ALA A 29 11.55 3.41 14.80
C ALA A 29 10.79 3.19 16.13
N PHE A 30 10.47 1.95 16.41
CA PHE A 30 9.94 1.54 17.71
C PHE A 30 11.07 0.94 18.57
N ARG A 31 11.19 1.41 19.79
CA ARG A 31 12.13 0.85 20.77
C ARG A 31 11.36 0.09 21.85
N PRO A 32 11.45 -1.25 21.89
CA PRO A 32 10.79 -2.03 22.92
C PRO A 32 11.42 -1.75 24.31
N PRO A 33 10.70 -1.99 25.41
CA PRO A 33 11.19 -1.74 26.76
C PRO A 33 12.51 -2.46 27.10
N HIS A 34 12.76 -3.64 26.53
CA HIS A 34 14.01 -4.40 26.72
C HIS A 34 15.17 -3.91 25.83
N GLY A 35 14.97 -2.90 25.00
CA GLY A 35 16.01 -2.18 24.24
C GLY A 35 16.72 -2.97 23.15
N LYS A 36 16.26 -4.19 22.79
CA LYS A 36 16.91 -5.06 21.79
C LYS A 36 16.02 -5.25 20.56
N GLY A 37 16.66 -5.30 19.38
CA GLY A 37 16.03 -5.60 18.09
C GLY A 37 15.75 -4.37 17.24
N PHE A 38 15.38 -4.62 15.97
CA PHE A 38 15.11 -3.63 14.95
C PHE A 38 13.60 -3.62 14.65
N PHE A 39 12.89 -2.67 15.24
CA PHE A 39 11.45 -2.54 15.06
C PHE A 39 11.09 -1.17 14.48
N ILE A 40 10.13 -1.18 13.57
CA ILE A 40 9.56 0.03 12.97
C ILE A 40 8.07 0.01 13.25
N GLU A 41 7.50 1.15 13.61
CA GLU A 41 6.06 1.26 13.78
C GLU A 41 5.34 1.00 12.45
N PRO A 42 4.20 0.28 12.46
CA PRO A 42 3.34 0.25 11.28
C PRO A 42 3.07 1.68 10.81
N THR A 43 3.39 1.95 9.54
CA THR A 43 3.38 3.29 8.99
C THR A 43 2.39 3.40 7.85
N VAL A 44 1.55 4.44 7.89
CA VAL A 44 0.57 4.74 6.84
C VAL A 44 0.83 6.12 6.27
N PHE A 45 1.06 6.17 4.96
CA PHE A 45 1.15 7.41 4.21
C PHE A 45 -0.12 7.70 3.42
N THR A 46 -0.52 8.98 3.42
CA THR A 46 -1.59 9.54 2.59
C THR A 46 -1.09 10.78 1.84
N LYS A 47 -1.89 11.32 0.93
CA LYS A 47 -1.52 12.43 0.04
C LYS A 47 -0.23 12.14 -0.75
N VAL A 48 -0.07 10.90 -1.17
CA VAL A 48 1.07 10.45 -1.95
C VAL A 48 0.78 10.69 -3.43
N THR A 49 1.77 11.25 -4.14
CA THR A 49 1.74 11.44 -5.59
C THR A 49 2.53 10.32 -6.31
N ASP A 50 2.22 10.12 -7.59
CA ASP A 50 2.73 8.97 -8.35
C ASP A 50 4.23 9.05 -8.67
N ASP A 51 4.88 10.19 -8.43
CA ASP A 51 6.31 10.46 -8.62
C ASP A 51 7.14 10.23 -7.35
N MET A 52 6.52 10.08 -6.19
CA MET A 52 7.22 9.85 -4.93
C MET A 52 7.90 8.48 -4.89
N ALA A 53 9.11 8.41 -4.30
CA ALA A 53 9.87 7.17 -4.18
C ALA A 53 9.10 6.08 -3.42
N ILE A 54 8.35 6.45 -2.36
CA ILE A 54 7.53 5.52 -1.58
C ILE A 54 6.34 4.93 -2.35
N TYR A 55 5.96 5.52 -3.50
CA TYR A 55 4.95 4.99 -4.41
C TYR A 55 5.58 4.09 -5.48
N ARG A 56 6.76 4.44 -5.97
CA ARG A 56 7.42 3.79 -7.11
C ARG A 56 8.28 2.59 -6.72
N GLU A 57 8.84 2.56 -5.52
CA GLU A 57 9.83 1.60 -5.11
C GLU A 57 9.33 0.67 -3.99
N GLU A 58 9.86 -0.54 -3.94
CA GLU A 58 9.51 -1.53 -2.93
C GLU A 58 10.28 -1.28 -1.62
N ILE A 59 9.55 -0.94 -0.56
CA ILE A 59 10.14 -0.58 0.74
C ILE A 59 10.60 -1.81 1.53
N PHE A 60 9.91 -2.94 1.41
CA PHE A 60 10.14 -4.17 2.19
C PHE A 60 10.06 -3.96 3.70
N GLY A 61 9.04 -3.23 4.16
CA GLY A 61 8.81 -2.91 5.56
C GLY A 61 7.34 -2.73 5.90
N PRO A 62 7.00 -2.47 7.17
CA PRO A 62 5.63 -2.28 7.64
C PRO A 62 5.09 -0.90 7.24
N VAL A 63 5.09 -0.61 5.96
CA VAL A 63 4.68 0.68 5.38
C VAL A 63 3.62 0.43 4.33
N VAL A 64 2.52 1.16 4.40
CA VAL A 64 1.46 1.19 3.39
C VAL A 64 1.25 2.62 2.88
N VAL A 65 1.03 2.73 1.57
CA VAL A 65 0.73 3.96 0.87
C VAL A 65 -0.72 3.92 0.42
N ILE A 66 -1.51 4.94 0.77
CA ILE A 66 -2.92 5.06 0.40
C ILE A 66 -3.07 6.22 -0.58
N CYS A 67 -3.56 5.90 -1.78
CA CYS A 67 -3.84 6.85 -2.84
C CYS A 67 -5.33 6.82 -3.18
N SER A 68 -5.94 7.98 -3.31
CA SER A 68 -7.32 8.11 -3.79
C SER A 68 -7.36 8.16 -5.31
N PHE A 69 -8.48 7.74 -5.89
CA PHE A 69 -8.78 7.87 -7.31
C PHE A 69 -10.22 8.36 -7.50
N LYS A 70 -10.51 8.93 -8.66
CA LYS A 70 -11.85 9.46 -8.99
C LYS A 70 -12.66 8.53 -9.86
N THR A 71 -12.00 7.74 -10.71
CA THR A 71 -12.66 6.85 -11.67
C THR A 71 -12.03 5.47 -11.68
N GLU A 72 -12.80 4.45 -12.08
CA GLU A 72 -12.31 3.08 -12.27
C GLU A 72 -11.15 3.04 -13.30
N ALA A 73 -11.24 3.83 -14.36
CA ALA A 73 -10.19 3.91 -15.37
C ALA A 73 -8.88 4.47 -14.82
N GLU A 74 -8.94 5.50 -13.98
CA GLU A 74 -7.79 6.05 -13.27
C GLU A 74 -7.17 5.01 -12.34
N ALA A 75 -7.98 4.31 -11.54
CA ALA A 75 -7.49 3.27 -10.64
C ALA A 75 -6.72 2.17 -11.39
N ILE A 76 -7.26 1.69 -12.50
CA ILE A 76 -6.64 0.67 -13.34
C ILE A 76 -5.34 1.20 -13.96
N SER A 77 -5.36 2.40 -14.52
CA SER A 77 -4.19 3.02 -15.13
C SER A 77 -3.04 3.16 -14.13
N ARG A 78 -3.32 3.69 -12.94
CA ARG A 78 -2.33 3.88 -11.88
C ARG A 78 -1.83 2.56 -11.31
N ALA A 79 -2.70 1.56 -11.14
CA ALA A 79 -2.30 0.24 -10.66
C ALA A 79 -1.37 -0.49 -11.64
N ASN A 80 -1.52 -0.22 -12.95
CA ASN A 80 -0.65 -0.79 -13.99
C ASN A 80 0.60 0.04 -14.28
N ASP A 81 0.69 1.28 -13.77
CA ASP A 81 1.85 2.15 -13.95
C ASP A 81 2.97 1.80 -12.95
N THR A 82 3.44 0.58 -13.05
CA THR A 82 4.49 0.01 -12.19
C THR A 82 5.33 -1.01 -12.96
N THR A 83 6.56 -1.24 -12.50
CA THR A 83 7.43 -2.32 -12.99
C THR A 83 7.19 -3.64 -12.26
N TYR A 84 6.38 -3.64 -11.22
CA TYR A 84 6.00 -4.81 -10.44
C TYR A 84 4.69 -5.42 -10.95
N GLY A 85 4.41 -6.67 -10.60
CA GLY A 85 3.21 -7.37 -11.07
C GLY A 85 3.02 -8.73 -10.41
N LEU A 86 3.49 -8.91 -9.16
CA LEU A 86 3.36 -10.19 -8.47
C LEU A 86 1.91 -10.54 -8.16
N GLY A 87 1.16 -9.61 -7.59
CA GLY A 87 -0.22 -9.84 -7.22
C GLY A 87 -1.00 -8.55 -6.99
N ALA A 88 -2.32 -8.63 -7.12
CA ALA A 88 -3.25 -7.55 -6.83
C ALA A 88 -4.50 -8.07 -6.14
N ALA A 89 -5.16 -7.22 -5.36
CA ALA A 89 -6.45 -7.52 -4.75
C ALA A 89 -7.45 -6.40 -5.05
N ILE A 90 -8.70 -6.78 -5.34
CA ILE A 90 -9.79 -5.86 -5.65
C ILE A 90 -10.91 -6.09 -4.63
N PHE A 91 -11.29 -5.03 -3.92
CA PHE A 91 -12.38 -5.06 -2.96
C PHE A 91 -13.53 -4.22 -3.49
N THR A 92 -14.70 -4.83 -3.67
CA THR A 92 -15.90 -4.16 -4.19
C THR A 92 -17.16 -4.94 -3.81
N GLU A 93 -18.27 -4.26 -3.57
CA GLU A 93 -19.58 -4.88 -3.38
C GLU A 93 -20.20 -5.38 -4.69
N ASN A 94 -19.68 -4.95 -5.83
CA ASN A 94 -20.18 -5.32 -7.15
C ASN A 94 -19.28 -6.39 -7.79
N GLY A 95 -19.71 -7.65 -7.79
CA GLY A 95 -18.97 -8.77 -8.34
C GLY A 95 -18.63 -8.62 -9.83
N ALA A 96 -19.55 -8.07 -10.65
CA ALA A 96 -19.27 -7.81 -12.06
C ALA A 96 -18.16 -6.78 -12.24
N ARG A 97 -18.11 -5.75 -11.38
CA ARG A 97 -17.00 -4.79 -11.33
C ARG A 97 -15.69 -5.48 -10.94
N GLY A 98 -15.71 -6.32 -9.91
CA GLY A 98 -14.54 -7.06 -9.45
C GLY A 98 -13.88 -7.84 -10.58
N HIS A 99 -14.64 -8.65 -11.29
CA HIS A 99 -14.14 -9.42 -12.44
C HIS A 99 -13.72 -8.55 -13.62
N ARG A 100 -14.44 -7.46 -13.90
CA ARG A 100 -14.07 -6.54 -14.99
C ARG A 100 -12.77 -5.83 -14.72
N VAL A 101 -12.53 -5.39 -13.48
CA VAL A 101 -11.29 -4.73 -13.07
C VAL A 101 -10.13 -5.72 -13.06
N ALA A 102 -10.32 -6.93 -12.49
CA ALA A 102 -9.29 -7.97 -12.43
C ALA A 102 -8.71 -8.27 -13.83
N ARG A 103 -9.55 -8.41 -14.84
CA ARG A 103 -9.11 -8.67 -16.23
C ARG A 103 -8.27 -7.54 -16.86
N LYS A 104 -8.20 -6.37 -16.22
CA LYS A 104 -7.47 -5.19 -16.71
C LYS A 104 -6.22 -4.88 -15.90
N ILE A 105 -6.08 -5.47 -14.73
CA ILE A 105 -4.87 -5.34 -13.90
C ILE A 105 -3.77 -6.25 -14.48
N GLN A 106 -2.56 -5.74 -14.55
CA GLN A 106 -1.38 -6.48 -15.04
C GLN A 106 -0.62 -7.09 -13.86
N ALA A 107 -1.19 -8.15 -13.28
CA ALA A 107 -0.56 -8.89 -12.20
C ALA A 107 -0.61 -10.40 -12.47
N GLY A 108 0.34 -11.14 -11.92
CA GLY A 108 0.41 -12.61 -12.07
C GLY A 108 -0.69 -13.34 -11.30
N SER A 109 -1.23 -12.71 -10.26
CA SER A 109 -2.36 -13.22 -9.47
C SER A 109 -3.29 -12.07 -9.10
N GLU A 110 -4.57 -12.19 -9.44
CA GLU A 110 -5.60 -11.23 -9.05
C GLU A 110 -6.63 -11.91 -8.14
N TYR A 111 -6.92 -11.26 -7.02
CA TYR A 111 -7.89 -11.73 -6.03
C TYR A 111 -9.07 -10.74 -5.94
N PRO A 112 -10.17 -10.95 -6.71
CA PRO A 112 -11.37 -10.15 -6.54
C PRO A 112 -12.14 -10.60 -5.30
N PHE A 113 -12.23 -9.74 -4.31
CA PHE A 113 -13.08 -9.94 -3.13
C PHE A 113 -14.37 -9.15 -3.29
N CYS A 114 -15.51 -9.86 -3.34
CA CYS A 114 -16.83 -9.24 -3.27
C CYS A 114 -17.31 -9.33 -1.82
N THR A 115 -17.47 -8.17 -1.16
CA THR A 115 -18.16 -8.12 0.13
C THR A 115 -19.66 -8.05 -0.14
N VAL A 116 -20.38 -9.15 0.11
CA VAL A 116 -21.82 -9.11 0.19
C VAL A 116 -22.15 -8.52 1.56
N PRO A 117 -22.98 -7.46 1.69
CA PRO A 117 -23.48 -7.06 2.99
C PRO A 117 -24.19 -8.26 3.61
N CYS A 118 -23.78 -8.69 4.80
CA CYS A 118 -24.62 -9.56 5.60
C CYS A 118 -25.87 -8.73 5.93
N HIS A 119 -26.98 -9.00 5.28
CA HIS A 119 -28.27 -8.61 5.82
C HIS A 119 -28.48 -9.51 7.02
N ASP A 120 -28.39 -8.94 8.21
CA ASP A 120 -28.96 -9.55 9.40
C ASP A 120 -30.47 -9.55 9.16
N ASP A 121 -30.99 -10.66 8.63
CA ASP A 121 -32.42 -10.91 8.59
C ASP A 121 -32.88 -11.09 10.04
N GLU A 122 -33.57 -10.08 10.59
CA GLU A 122 -34.39 -10.21 11.80
C GLU A 122 -35.64 -11.08 11.53
#